data_eeab34d5d4c0eac1d19a3ebe081e8432
#
_entry.id   eeab34d5d4c0eac1d19a3ebe081e8432
#
_cell.length_a   1.000
_cell.length_b   1.000
_cell.length_c   1.000
_cell.angle_alpha   90.00
_cell.angle_beta   90.00
_cell.angle_gamma   90.00
#
_symmetry.space_group_name_H-M   'P 1'
#
loop_
_entity.id
_entity.type
_entity.pdbx_description
1 polymer ?
#
loop_
_entity_poly.entity_id
_entity_poly.type
_entity_poly.pdbx_seq_one_letter_code
_entity_poly.pdbx_strand_id
1 'polypeptide(L)'
;MSENKAYAKGSVIFKENSWELAMYNIVSGKVGIYSNYEKEGETLLTELEAGKFFGEMGLIDAMPRSATAVALEDTVCEYITVDTFDSYLDENPEKVLEVFQNLCGRLTELSQQYIDSCETVGAYIDEQNSKRKGRQLLEKIAKLVNESMYYAGYADLMGNAYVNADILINYSELDNK
;
A
#
# COMPACT_ATOMS: atom_id res chain seq x y z
N MET A 1 11.56 -11.59 22.64
CA MET A 1 11.84 -12.59 21.57
C MET A 1 10.63 -12.69 20.67
N SER A 2 10.82 -12.50 19.36
CA SER A 2 9.78 -12.75 18.36
C SER A 2 9.41 -14.24 18.35
N GLU A 3 8.16 -14.54 18.02
CA GLU A 3 7.65 -15.91 17.90
C GLU A 3 7.56 -16.29 16.42
N ASN A 4 8.08 -17.46 16.04
CA ASN A 4 7.89 -17.97 14.69
C ASN A 4 6.55 -18.67 14.56
N LYS A 5 5.72 -18.22 13.61
CA LYS A 5 4.43 -18.82 13.26
C LYS A 5 4.50 -19.46 11.88
N ALA A 6 4.04 -20.69 11.75
CA ALA A 6 3.96 -21.40 10.50
C ALA A 6 2.52 -21.39 9.97
N TYR A 7 2.38 -21.15 8.66
CA TYR A 7 1.13 -21.07 7.93
C TYR A 7 1.18 -22.01 6.73
N ALA A 8 0.22 -22.92 6.64
CA ALA A 8 0.08 -23.78 5.45
C ALA A 8 -0.38 -22.95 4.25
N LYS A 9 -0.04 -23.38 3.06
CA LYS A 9 -0.53 -22.79 1.81
C LYS A 9 -2.05 -22.59 1.84
N GLY A 10 -2.53 -21.41 1.47
CA GLY A 10 -3.92 -20.99 1.48
C GLY A 10 -4.47 -20.52 2.82
N SER A 11 -3.67 -20.55 3.89
CA SER A 11 -4.11 -20.07 5.20
C SER A 11 -4.16 -18.54 5.21
N VAL A 12 -5.23 -17.99 5.79
CA VAL A 12 -5.34 -16.56 6.09
C VAL A 12 -4.50 -16.25 7.33
N ILE A 13 -3.55 -15.35 7.20
CA ILE A 13 -2.69 -14.89 8.31
C ILE A 13 -3.45 -13.88 9.17
N PHE A 14 -4.03 -12.88 8.54
CA PHE A 14 -5.00 -11.95 9.14
C PHE A 14 -5.98 -11.43 8.10
N LYS A 15 -7.12 -10.92 8.55
CA LYS A 15 -8.19 -10.41 7.70
C LYS A 15 -8.23 -8.89 7.69
N GLU A 16 -8.59 -8.33 6.54
CA GLU A 16 -8.94 -6.91 6.38
C GLU A 16 -9.95 -6.47 7.44
N ASN A 17 -9.78 -5.25 7.98
CA ASN A 17 -10.56 -4.65 9.05
C ASN A 17 -10.45 -5.36 10.42
N SER A 18 -9.61 -6.38 10.58
CA SER A 18 -9.31 -6.93 11.89
C SER A 18 -8.36 -6.02 12.68
N TRP A 19 -8.46 -6.07 14.00
CA TRP A 19 -7.59 -5.35 14.92
C TRP A 19 -6.53 -6.29 15.48
N GLU A 20 -5.27 -5.99 15.18
CA GLU A 20 -4.14 -6.72 15.70
C GLU A 20 -2.89 -5.82 15.70
N LEU A 21 -2.34 -5.57 16.87
CA LEU A 21 -1.15 -4.72 17.08
C LEU A 21 0.13 -5.57 16.92
N ALA A 22 0.36 -6.03 15.70
CA ALA A 22 1.52 -6.85 15.36
C ALA A 22 1.93 -6.64 13.91
N MET A 23 3.20 -6.93 13.62
CA MET A 23 3.74 -7.02 12.27
C MET A 23 4.41 -8.39 12.06
N TYR A 24 4.70 -8.70 10.84
CA TYR A 24 5.28 -9.97 10.42
C TYR A 24 6.51 -9.75 9.53
N ASN A 25 7.55 -10.54 9.75
CA ASN A 25 8.69 -10.69 8.86
C ASN A 25 8.65 -12.09 8.24
N ILE A 26 8.66 -12.20 6.92
CA ILE A 26 8.63 -13.49 6.22
C ILE A 26 10.02 -14.12 6.32
N VAL A 27 10.14 -15.21 7.04
CA VAL A 27 11.39 -15.99 7.15
C VAL A 27 11.54 -16.91 5.92
N SER A 28 10.45 -17.55 5.52
CA SER A 28 10.39 -18.39 4.32
C SER A 28 8.98 -18.44 3.77
N GLY A 29 8.85 -18.74 2.48
CA GLY A 29 7.56 -18.82 1.81
C GLY A 29 7.16 -17.50 1.13
N LYS A 30 5.88 -17.39 0.80
CA LYS A 30 5.31 -16.26 0.04
C LYS A 30 3.95 -15.88 0.59
N VAL A 31 3.67 -14.58 0.70
CA VAL A 31 2.40 -14.03 1.20
C VAL A 31 1.77 -13.13 0.14
N GLY A 32 0.49 -13.34 -0.15
CA GLY A 32 -0.34 -12.46 -0.96
C GLY A 32 -1.12 -11.48 -0.08
N ILE A 33 -1.15 -10.23 -0.48
CA ILE A 33 -1.93 -9.17 0.17
C ILE A 33 -3.11 -8.84 -0.72
N TYR A 34 -4.32 -8.99 -0.18
CA TYR A 34 -5.57 -8.88 -0.93
C TYR A 34 -6.50 -7.82 -0.35
N SER A 35 -7.10 -7.03 -1.20
CA SER A 35 -8.29 -6.25 -0.87
C SER A 35 -9.54 -7.05 -1.22
N ASN A 36 -10.57 -6.99 -0.37
CA ASN A 36 -11.85 -7.70 -0.54
C ASN A 36 -11.69 -9.22 -0.73
N TYR A 37 -10.74 -9.85 -0.04
CA TYR A 37 -10.47 -11.29 -0.14
C TYR A 37 -11.75 -12.13 0.06
N GLU A 38 -11.99 -13.10 -0.85
CA GLU A 38 -13.20 -13.94 -0.90
C GLU A 38 -14.52 -13.16 -1.05
N LYS A 39 -14.45 -11.91 -1.60
CA LYS A 39 -15.62 -11.06 -1.84
C LYS A 39 -15.65 -10.57 -3.29
N GLU A 40 -16.77 -9.96 -3.66
CA GLU A 40 -16.88 -9.25 -4.94
C GLU A 40 -15.84 -8.12 -5.00
N GLY A 41 -15.09 -8.07 -6.10
CA GLY A 41 -14.00 -7.09 -6.25
C GLY A 41 -12.69 -7.52 -5.58
N GLU A 42 -12.50 -8.82 -5.29
CA GLU A 42 -11.21 -9.31 -4.81
C GLU A 42 -10.07 -8.87 -5.74
N THR A 43 -9.04 -8.31 -5.15
CA THR A 43 -7.86 -7.83 -5.87
C THR A 43 -6.60 -8.21 -5.12
N LEU A 44 -5.67 -8.88 -5.78
CA LEU A 44 -4.32 -9.07 -5.29
C LEU A 44 -3.55 -7.75 -5.43
N LEU A 45 -3.20 -7.15 -4.30
CA LEU A 45 -2.47 -5.87 -4.25
C LEU A 45 -0.98 -6.09 -4.49
N THR A 46 -0.39 -7.09 -3.83
CA THR A 46 1.03 -7.42 -3.97
C THR A 46 1.32 -8.83 -3.46
N GLU A 47 2.44 -9.40 -3.91
CA GLU A 47 3.04 -10.62 -3.37
C GLU A 47 4.35 -10.27 -2.66
N LEU A 48 4.56 -10.85 -1.49
CA LEU A 48 5.72 -10.62 -0.64
C LEU A 48 6.47 -11.92 -0.43
N GLU A 49 7.79 -11.87 -0.62
CA GLU A 49 8.70 -13.01 -0.45
C GLU A 49 9.48 -12.92 0.86
N ALA A 50 10.30 -13.92 1.14
CA ALA A 50 11.18 -13.95 2.32
C ALA A 50 12.01 -12.67 2.46
N GLY A 51 12.18 -12.19 3.68
CA GLY A 51 12.84 -10.93 4.02
C GLY A 51 11.94 -9.69 3.94
N LYS A 52 10.67 -9.84 3.55
CA LYS A 52 9.72 -8.73 3.51
C LYS A 52 8.89 -8.65 4.78
N PHE A 53 8.58 -7.41 5.19
CA PHE A 53 7.71 -7.12 6.30
C PHE A 53 6.30 -6.77 5.82
N PHE A 54 5.28 -7.09 6.62
CA PHE A 54 3.89 -6.71 6.36
C PHE A 54 3.09 -6.58 7.65
N GLY A 55 1.94 -5.89 7.58
CA GLY A 55 1.09 -5.61 8.73
C GLY A 55 1.66 -4.57 9.70
N GLU A 56 2.71 -3.87 9.32
CA GLU A 56 3.40 -2.85 10.10
C GLU A 56 2.49 -1.68 10.49
N MET A 57 1.54 -1.32 9.62
CA MET A 57 0.59 -0.22 9.89
C MET A 57 -0.28 -0.51 11.13
N GLY A 58 -0.69 -1.78 11.32
CA GLY A 58 -1.44 -2.18 12.50
C GLY A 58 -0.64 -2.05 13.80
N LEU A 59 0.70 -2.19 13.73
CA LEU A 59 1.57 -2.06 14.89
C LEU A 59 1.96 -0.60 15.15
N ILE A 60 2.35 0.15 14.10
CA ILE A 60 2.91 1.50 14.22
C ILE A 60 1.81 2.54 14.44
N ASP A 61 0.73 2.48 13.65
CA ASP A 61 -0.34 3.49 13.66
C ASP A 61 -1.56 3.06 14.47
N ALA A 62 -1.55 1.85 15.04
CA ALA A 62 -2.70 1.27 15.75
C ALA A 62 -3.99 1.35 14.91
N MET A 63 -3.90 1.04 13.61
CA MET A 63 -5.01 1.05 12.67
C MET A 63 -5.50 -0.39 12.40
N PRO A 64 -6.78 -0.56 12.02
CA PRO A 64 -7.26 -1.85 11.53
C PRO A 64 -6.45 -2.30 10.31
N ARG A 65 -6.35 -3.60 10.09
CA ARG A 65 -5.70 -4.15 8.90
C ARG A 65 -6.32 -3.59 7.62
N SER A 66 -5.51 -2.99 6.77
CA SER A 66 -5.95 -2.39 5.50
C SER A 66 -6.25 -3.41 4.39
N ALA A 67 -5.84 -4.66 4.58
CA ALA A 67 -5.96 -5.74 3.60
C ALA A 67 -5.93 -7.10 4.31
N THR A 68 -6.25 -8.17 3.57
CA THR A 68 -6.12 -9.56 4.02
C THR A 68 -4.79 -10.13 3.56
N ALA A 69 -4.05 -10.78 4.47
CA ALA A 69 -2.82 -11.50 4.15
C ALA A 69 -3.07 -13.01 4.11
N VAL A 70 -2.62 -13.66 3.03
CA VAL A 70 -2.81 -15.08 2.77
C VAL A 70 -1.48 -15.72 2.41
N ALA A 71 -1.16 -16.88 2.99
CA ALA A 71 0.02 -17.66 2.63
C ALA A 71 -0.17 -18.29 1.25
N LEU A 72 0.64 -17.92 0.26
CA LEU A 72 0.57 -18.47 -1.10
C LEU A 72 1.28 -19.81 -1.25
N GLU A 73 2.16 -20.12 -0.30
CA GLU A 73 2.84 -21.41 -0.12
C GLU A 73 3.04 -21.65 1.38
N ASP A 74 3.62 -22.80 1.77
CA ASP A 74 3.95 -23.02 3.19
C ASP A 74 4.93 -21.97 3.64
N THR A 75 4.52 -21.15 4.62
CA THR A 75 5.17 -19.90 4.99
C THR A 75 5.48 -19.88 6.47
N VAL A 76 6.66 -19.39 6.83
CA VAL A 76 7.05 -19.13 8.22
C VAL A 76 7.28 -17.63 8.37
N CYS A 77 6.64 -17.03 9.37
CA CYS A 77 6.81 -15.62 9.70
C CYS A 77 7.25 -15.45 11.16
N GLU A 78 8.17 -14.51 11.40
CA GLU A 78 8.36 -13.94 12.73
C GLU A 78 7.16 -13.05 13.05
N TYR A 79 6.52 -13.31 14.18
CA TYR A 79 5.41 -12.53 14.71
C TYR A 79 5.93 -11.55 15.76
N ILE A 80 5.78 -10.26 15.50
CA ILE A 80 6.31 -9.17 16.28
C ILE A 80 5.16 -8.30 16.78
N THR A 81 4.95 -8.27 18.09
CA THR A 81 3.92 -7.47 18.74
C THR A 81 4.47 -6.14 19.24
N VAL A 82 3.60 -5.22 19.66
CA VAL A 82 4.00 -3.97 20.33
C VAL A 82 4.93 -4.25 21.51
N ASP A 83 4.63 -5.26 22.33
CA ASP A 83 5.42 -5.58 23.53
C ASP A 83 6.82 -6.14 23.21
N THR A 84 7.00 -6.72 22.03
CA THR A 84 8.28 -7.33 21.62
C THR A 84 9.04 -6.47 20.58
N PHE A 85 8.44 -5.40 20.10
CA PHE A 85 8.99 -4.61 19.00
C PHE A 85 10.33 -3.95 19.35
N ASP A 86 10.40 -3.27 20.49
CA ASP A 86 11.63 -2.61 20.91
C ASP A 86 12.76 -3.62 21.10
N SER A 87 12.50 -4.72 21.80
CA SER A 87 13.49 -5.79 21.99
C SER A 87 13.91 -6.42 20.67
N TYR A 88 12.97 -6.56 19.71
CA TYR A 88 13.27 -7.10 18.38
C TYR A 88 14.25 -6.19 17.62
N LEU A 89 14.04 -4.88 17.68
CA LEU A 89 14.93 -3.91 17.01
C LEU A 89 16.28 -3.81 17.71
N ASP A 90 16.31 -3.89 19.04
CA ASP A 90 17.58 -3.88 19.80
C ASP A 90 18.45 -5.11 19.49
N GLU A 91 17.80 -6.28 19.32
CA GLU A 91 18.49 -7.54 18.97
C GLU A 91 18.88 -7.59 17.47
N ASN A 92 18.18 -6.83 16.61
CA ASN A 92 18.35 -6.86 15.16
C ASN A 92 18.37 -5.43 14.58
N PRO A 93 19.38 -4.60 14.91
CA PRO A 93 19.41 -3.20 14.49
C PRO A 93 19.41 -2.99 12.97
N GLU A 94 19.93 -3.97 12.19
CA GLU A 94 19.89 -3.96 10.74
C GLU A 94 18.44 -4.03 10.19
N LYS A 95 17.51 -4.63 10.95
CA LYS A 95 16.10 -4.76 10.55
C LYS A 95 15.37 -3.42 10.52
N VAL A 96 15.81 -2.44 11.28
CA VAL A 96 15.27 -1.07 11.21
C VAL A 96 15.40 -0.54 9.79
N LEU A 97 16.61 -0.64 9.22
CA LEU A 97 16.86 -0.18 7.85
C LEU A 97 16.04 -0.98 6.82
N GLU A 98 15.94 -2.30 6.99
CA GLU A 98 15.14 -3.16 6.12
C GLU A 98 13.65 -2.77 6.14
N VAL A 99 13.07 -2.49 7.31
CA VAL A 99 11.69 -2.01 7.44
C VAL A 99 11.51 -0.69 6.68
N PHE A 100 12.40 0.28 6.90
CA PHE A 100 12.36 1.55 6.17
C PHE A 100 12.50 1.39 4.68
N GLN A 101 13.42 0.55 4.21
CA GLN A 101 13.60 0.28 2.78
C GLN A 101 12.35 -0.37 2.16
N ASN A 102 11.70 -1.30 2.87
CA ASN A 102 10.45 -1.90 2.43
C ASN A 102 9.33 -0.86 2.32
N LEU A 103 9.19 0.04 3.30
CA LEU A 103 8.19 1.11 3.27
C LEU A 103 8.47 2.10 2.13
N CYS A 104 9.73 2.54 1.95
CA CYS A 104 10.13 3.42 0.85
C CYS A 104 9.89 2.76 -0.52
N GLY A 105 10.19 1.47 -0.66
CA GLY A 105 9.93 0.71 -1.89
C GLY A 105 8.46 0.71 -2.25
N ARG A 106 7.59 0.38 -1.30
CA ARG A 106 6.13 0.40 -1.48
C ARG A 106 5.60 1.78 -1.85
N LEU A 107 6.12 2.83 -1.21
CA LEU A 107 5.73 4.20 -1.53
C LEU A 107 6.12 4.57 -2.96
N THR A 108 7.32 4.15 -3.40
CA THR A 108 7.78 4.37 -4.77
C THR A 108 6.89 3.63 -5.78
N GLU A 109 6.56 2.36 -5.52
CA GLU A 109 5.67 1.56 -6.37
C GLU A 109 4.27 2.19 -6.48
N LEU A 110 3.68 2.62 -5.36
CA LEU A 110 2.39 3.30 -5.34
C LEU A 110 2.43 4.61 -6.11
N SER A 111 3.49 5.40 -5.95
CA SER A 111 3.67 6.65 -6.67
C SER A 111 3.76 6.42 -8.18
N GLN A 112 4.47 5.38 -8.62
CA GLN A 112 4.58 5.03 -10.02
C GLN A 112 3.25 4.56 -10.61
N GLN A 113 2.54 3.67 -9.91
CA GLN A 113 1.20 3.21 -10.33
C GLN A 113 0.21 4.37 -10.46
N TYR A 114 0.32 5.35 -9.58
CA TYR A 114 -0.49 6.55 -9.65
C TYR A 114 -0.17 7.39 -10.89
N ILE A 115 1.11 7.62 -11.19
CA ILE A 115 1.56 8.35 -12.39
C ILE A 115 1.07 7.62 -13.65
N ASP A 116 1.29 6.32 -13.76
CA ASP A 116 0.87 5.51 -14.91
C ASP A 116 -0.65 5.56 -15.12
N SER A 117 -1.42 5.58 -14.01
CA SER A 117 -2.88 5.73 -14.07
C SER A 117 -3.29 7.10 -14.58
N CYS A 118 -2.62 8.17 -14.13
CA CYS A 118 -2.86 9.53 -14.61
C CYS A 118 -2.53 9.69 -16.10
N GLU A 119 -1.41 9.12 -16.56
CA GLU A 119 -1.03 9.12 -17.98
C GLU A 119 -2.04 8.37 -18.84
N THR A 120 -2.51 7.21 -18.38
CA THR A 120 -3.54 6.42 -19.08
C THR A 120 -4.85 7.21 -19.23
N VAL A 121 -5.28 7.86 -18.14
CA VAL A 121 -6.50 8.68 -18.15
C VAL A 121 -6.32 9.92 -19.05
N GLY A 122 -5.14 10.55 -19.00
CA GLY A 122 -4.78 11.68 -19.88
C GLY A 122 -4.88 11.29 -21.36
N ALA A 123 -4.24 10.18 -21.74
CA ALA A 123 -4.27 9.66 -23.10
C ALA A 123 -5.70 9.33 -23.59
N TYR A 124 -6.53 8.73 -22.71
CA TYR A 124 -7.93 8.44 -23.04
C TYR A 124 -8.75 9.71 -23.26
N ILE A 125 -8.51 10.76 -22.49
CA ILE A 125 -9.20 12.05 -22.62
C ILE A 125 -8.82 12.76 -23.93
N ASP A 126 -7.54 12.73 -24.27
CA ASP A 126 -7.02 13.31 -25.52
C ASP A 126 -7.62 12.60 -26.74
N GLU A 127 -7.72 11.27 -26.68
CA GLU A 127 -8.33 10.47 -27.76
C GLU A 127 -9.81 10.78 -27.96
N GLN A 128 -10.57 11.05 -26.91
CA GLN A 128 -12.02 11.31 -26.98
C GLN A 128 -12.36 12.76 -27.40
N ASN A 129 -11.38 13.65 -27.54
CA ASN A 129 -11.55 15.05 -28.01
C ASN A 129 -12.65 15.85 -27.27
N SER A 130 -12.85 15.56 -25.96
CA SER A 130 -13.92 16.13 -25.14
C SER A 130 -13.32 16.95 -23.98
N LYS A 131 -12.65 18.07 -24.30
CA LYS A 131 -11.99 18.98 -23.32
C LYS A 131 -12.84 19.29 -22.08
N ARG A 132 -14.15 19.38 -22.20
CA ARG A 132 -15.02 19.78 -21.11
C ARG A 132 -15.46 18.63 -20.19
N LYS A 133 -15.76 17.47 -20.75
CA LYS A 133 -16.12 16.26 -19.98
C LYS A 133 -14.89 15.61 -19.33
N GLY A 134 -13.76 15.64 -20.03
CA GLY A 134 -12.50 15.14 -19.53
C GLY A 134 -12.01 15.90 -18.31
N ARG A 135 -12.09 17.23 -18.31
CA ARG A 135 -11.71 18.08 -17.17
C ARG A 135 -12.53 17.75 -15.92
N GLN A 136 -13.85 17.60 -16.07
CA GLN A 136 -14.72 17.21 -14.94
C GLN A 136 -14.45 15.80 -14.42
N LEU A 137 -14.04 14.88 -15.29
CA LEU A 137 -13.67 13.52 -14.88
C LEU A 137 -12.33 13.53 -14.13
N LEU A 138 -11.34 14.27 -14.60
CA LEU A 138 -10.05 14.43 -13.91
C LEU A 138 -10.20 15.06 -12.54
N GLU A 139 -11.03 16.09 -12.41
CA GLU A 139 -11.34 16.71 -11.13
C GLU A 139 -11.98 15.70 -10.16
N LYS A 140 -12.90 14.85 -10.64
CA LYS A 140 -13.51 13.80 -9.82
C LYS A 140 -12.51 12.74 -9.41
N ILE A 141 -11.65 12.28 -10.33
CA ILE A 141 -10.61 11.29 -10.03
C ILE A 141 -9.59 11.86 -9.04
N ALA A 142 -9.12 13.09 -9.26
CA ALA A 142 -8.20 13.76 -8.36
C ALA A 142 -8.80 13.90 -6.93
N LYS A 143 -10.09 14.23 -6.85
CA LYS A 143 -10.81 14.29 -5.56
C LYS A 143 -10.88 12.93 -4.89
N LEU A 144 -11.23 11.86 -5.61
CA LEU A 144 -11.31 10.50 -5.06
C LEU A 144 -9.93 10.00 -4.59
N VAL A 145 -8.88 10.29 -5.36
CA VAL A 145 -7.51 9.92 -4.97
C VAL A 145 -7.06 10.67 -3.74
N ASN A 146 -7.29 11.99 -3.67
CA ASN A 146 -6.97 12.79 -2.50
C ASN A 146 -7.75 12.33 -1.26
N GLU A 147 -9.04 12.00 -1.40
CA GLU A 147 -9.83 11.43 -0.32
C GLU A 147 -9.28 10.06 0.11
N SER A 148 -8.93 9.18 -0.84
CA SER A 148 -8.34 7.87 -0.56
C SER A 148 -6.98 7.98 0.15
N MET A 149 -6.12 8.90 -0.28
CA MET A 149 -4.83 9.16 0.35
C MET A 149 -4.99 9.76 1.76
N TYR A 150 -5.98 10.63 1.95
CA TYR A 150 -6.31 11.20 3.26
C TYR A 150 -6.75 10.11 4.25
N TYR A 151 -7.64 9.20 3.82
CA TYR A 151 -8.07 8.06 4.65
C TYR A 151 -6.97 7.02 4.87
N ALA A 152 -5.98 6.94 3.98
CA ALA A 152 -4.82 6.06 4.14
C ALA A 152 -3.73 6.64 5.08
N GLY A 153 -3.95 7.81 5.70
CA GLY A 153 -3.00 8.43 6.63
C GLY A 153 -1.73 8.99 5.98
N TYR A 154 -1.64 8.98 4.65
CA TYR A 154 -0.45 9.45 3.93
C TYR A 154 -0.33 10.98 3.83
N ALA A 155 -1.39 11.72 4.16
CA ALA A 155 -1.41 13.19 4.03
C ALA A 155 -0.39 13.89 4.96
N ASP A 156 -0.10 13.33 6.13
CA ASP A 156 0.82 13.92 7.11
C ASP A 156 2.30 13.58 6.86
N LEU A 157 2.61 12.44 6.24
CA LEU A 157 3.99 12.00 5.98
C LEU A 157 4.65 12.73 4.80
N MET A 158 3.85 13.23 3.86
CA MET A 158 4.36 13.83 2.62
C MET A 158 4.24 15.34 2.58
N GLY A 159 4.08 16.03 3.69
CA GLY A 159 3.98 17.49 3.89
C GLY A 159 4.17 18.35 2.64
N ASN A 160 3.20 18.37 1.73
CA ASN A 160 3.14 19.07 0.44
C ASN A 160 3.14 18.21 -0.84
N ALA A 161 3.04 16.89 -0.78
CA ALA A 161 2.68 16.09 -1.96
C ALA A 161 1.17 16.17 -2.22
N TYR A 162 0.61 17.37 -2.18
CA TYR A 162 -0.64 17.59 -2.89
C TYR A 162 -0.33 17.38 -4.36
N VAL A 163 -0.85 16.30 -4.92
CA VAL A 163 -1.07 16.28 -6.36
C VAL A 163 -2.07 17.40 -6.60
N ASN A 164 -1.53 18.55 -6.90
CA ASN A 164 -2.33 19.71 -7.16
C ASN A 164 -3.17 19.33 -8.39
N ALA A 165 -4.49 19.35 -8.30
CA ALA A 165 -5.36 19.22 -9.46
C ALA A 165 -4.91 20.20 -10.56
N ASP A 166 -4.24 21.28 -10.20
CA ASP A 166 -3.58 22.23 -11.09
C ASP A 166 -2.46 21.60 -11.95
N ILE A 167 -1.78 20.52 -11.52
CA ILE A 167 -0.80 19.82 -12.37
C ILE A 167 -1.51 19.07 -13.49
N LEU A 168 -2.62 18.40 -13.20
CA LEU A 168 -3.43 17.73 -14.22
C LEU A 168 -4.16 18.70 -15.13
N ILE A 169 -4.45 19.92 -14.65
CA ILE A 169 -5.11 20.98 -15.41
C ILE A 169 -4.13 21.74 -16.32
N ASN A 170 -2.89 21.92 -15.91
CA ASN A 170 -1.87 22.63 -16.70
C ASN A 170 -1.41 21.87 -17.94
N TYR A 171 -1.53 20.53 -17.98
CA TYR A 171 -1.29 19.79 -19.22
C TYR A 171 -2.27 20.14 -20.34
N SER A 172 -3.46 20.66 -20.02
CA SER A 172 -4.46 21.08 -21.02
C SER A 172 -4.23 22.50 -21.57
N GLU A 173 -3.33 23.29 -20.98
CA GLU A 173 -3.02 24.66 -21.40
C GLU A 173 -1.77 24.76 -22.29
N LEU A 174 -0.97 23.67 -22.40
CA LEU A 174 0.24 23.66 -23.21
C LEU A 174 -0.02 23.52 -24.73
N ASP A 175 -1.22 23.16 -25.14
CA ASP A 175 -1.60 22.99 -26.55
C ASP A 175 -2.26 24.21 -27.19
N ASN A 176 -2.19 25.40 -26.60
CA ASN A 176 -2.72 26.64 -27.17
C ASN A 176 -1.64 27.69 -27.50
N LYS A 177 -0.44 27.25 -27.94
CA LYS A 177 0.54 28.13 -28.58
C LYS A 177 1.05 27.54 -29.87
#